data_b8c972c71cbaa3cb19c328458afd19f0
#
_entry.id   b8c972c71cbaa3cb19c328458afd19f0
#
_cell.length_a   1.000
_cell.length_b   1.000
_cell.length_c   1.000
_cell.angle_alpha   90.00
_cell.angle_beta   90.00
_cell.angle_gamma   90.00
#
_symmetry.space_group_name_H-M   'P 1'
#
loop_
_entity.id
_entity.type
_entity.pdbx_description
1 polymer ?
#
loop_
_entity_poly.entity_id
_entity_poly.type
_entity_poly.pdbx_seq_one_letter_code
_entity_poly.pdbx_strand_id
1 'polypeptide(L)'
;MDVQQQDGADRKRMQTFHADEVIVREGEVCDAMYKILSGSVAVYVRYGEEDEHLIGIYSKSRCFGEMSVISEQPSVYTVVAYDDVLLVRITKDFLEEFIKNNPRNIIDIMRNMGQTITVMQKNIDLLLDDLNEKQDLNKRRTQELCDKIRQYRVKGILV
;
A
#
# COMPACT_ATOMS: atom_id res chain seq x y z
N MET A 1 3.45 9.61 -37.51
CA MET A 1 3.32 8.29 -36.88
C MET A 1 1.94 8.24 -36.25
N ASP A 2 1.13 7.33 -36.75
CA ASP A 2 -0.33 7.40 -36.66
C ASP A 2 -0.88 7.13 -35.25
N VAL A 3 -1.69 8.07 -34.78
CA VAL A 3 -2.50 7.98 -33.52
C VAL A 3 -3.38 6.72 -33.50
N GLN A 4 -3.74 6.19 -34.67
CA GLN A 4 -4.58 4.99 -34.82
C GLN A 4 -3.86 3.66 -34.54
N GLN A 5 -2.53 3.58 -34.64
CA GLN A 5 -1.78 2.38 -34.31
C GLN A 5 -1.51 2.24 -32.80
N GLN A 6 -1.46 3.35 -32.08
CA GLN A 6 -1.31 3.38 -30.63
C GLN A 6 -2.55 2.86 -29.88
N ASP A 7 -3.75 3.20 -30.35
CA ASP A 7 -5.02 2.74 -29.77
C ASP A 7 -5.19 1.20 -29.81
N GLY A 8 -4.64 0.54 -30.85
CA GLY A 8 -4.74 -0.91 -31.01
C GLY A 8 -3.80 -1.71 -30.10
N ALA A 9 -2.62 -1.18 -29.82
CA ALA A 9 -1.63 -1.83 -28.95
C ALA A 9 -2.01 -1.68 -27.48
N ASP A 10 -2.55 -0.55 -27.08
CA ASP A 10 -3.03 -0.30 -25.71
C ASP A 10 -4.28 -1.13 -25.39
N ARG A 11 -5.16 -1.36 -26.34
CA ARG A 11 -6.34 -2.25 -26.16
C ARG A 11 -5.99 -3.68 -25.80
N LYS A 12 -4.90 -4.24 -26.34
CA LYS A 12 -4.42 -5.60 -26.00
C LYS A 12 -3.85 -5.70 -24.57
N ARG A 13 -3.52 -4.57 -23.95
CA ARG A 13 -2.96 -4.48 -22.60
C ARG A 13 -3.99 -4.03 -21.57
N MET A 14 -5.20 -3.72 -22.01
CA MET A 14 -6.30 -3.37 -21.11
C MET A 14 -6.82 -4.61 -20.43
N GLN A 15 -7.01 -4.53 -19.12
CA GLN A 15 -7.57 -5.58 -18.28
C GLN A 15 -8.68 -4.97 -17.42
N THR A 16 -9.78 -5.70 -17.31
CA THR A 16 -10.90 -5.33 -16.44
C THR A 16 -10.91 -6.28 -15.26
N PHE A 17 -11.10 -5.74 -14.07
CA PHE A 17 -11.32 -6.49 -12.83
C PHE A 17 -12.63 -6.03 -12.22
N HIS A 18 -13.37 -6.98 -11.66
CA HIS A 18 -14.59 -6.69 -10.92
C HIS A 18 -14.30 -6.37 -9.46
N ALA A 19 -15.24 -5.72 -8.80
CA ALA A 19 -15.15 -5.42 -7.38
C ALA A 19 -14.72 -6.67 -6.57
N ASP A 20 -13.86 -6.47 -5.56
CA ASP A 20 -13.28 -7.49 -4.68
C ASP A 20 -12.26 -8.46 -5.33
N GLU A 21 -11.95 -8.30 -6.63
CA GLU A 21 -10.87 -9.09 -7.25
C GLU A 21 -9.49 -8.58 -6.83
N VAL A 22 -8.62 -9.53 -6.43
CA VAL A 22 -7.22 -9.24 -6.09
C VAL A 22 -6.39 -9.13 -7.37
N ILE A 23 -5.74 -7.98 -7.54
CA ILE A 23 -4.93 -7.66 -8.74
C ILE A 23 -3.45 -7.92 -8.49
N VAL A 24 -2.97 -7.57 -7.31
CA VAL A 24 -1.58 -7.75 -6.84
C VAL A 24 -1.63 -8.29 -5.42
N ARG A 25 -0.78 -9.28 -5.09
CA ARG A 25 -0.66 -9.81 -3.72
C ARG A 25 0.65 -9.38 -3.09
N GLU A 26 0.58 -9.00 -1.82
CA GLU A 26 1.74 -8.79 -0.96
C GLU A 26 2.61 -10.05 -0.92
N GLY A 27 3.93 -9.88 -1.01
CA GLY A 27 4.89 -10.98 -1.00
C GLY A 27 5.08 -11.68 -2.36
N GLU A 28 4.27 -11.40 -3.38
CA GLU A 28 4.43 -11.95 -4.72
C GLU A 28 5.24 -11.00 -5.62
N VAL A 29 6.06 -11.58 -6.50
CA VAL A 29 6.80 -10.82 -7.51
C VAL A 29 5.84 -10.45 -8.65
N CYS A 30 5.66 -9.15 -8.87
CA CYS A 30 4.85 -8.64 -9.96
C CYS A 30 5.69 -8.43 -11.22
N ASP A 31 5.26 -9.01 -12.33
CA ASP A 31 5.88 -8.86 -13.64
C ASP A 31 5.38 -7.62 -14.42
N ALA A 32 4.41 -6.91 -13.86
CA ALA A 32 3.81 -5.72 -14.45
C ALA A 32 3.39 -4.70 -13.41
N MET A 33 3.45 -3.43 -13.78
CA MET A 33 2.72 -2.36 -13.12
C MET A 33 1.41 -2.07 -13.85
N TYR A 34 0.52 -1.36 -13.20
CA TYR A 34 -0.80 -1.03 -13.73
C TYR A 34 -1.08 0.46 -13.66
N LYS A 35 -1.72 1.00 -14.69
CA LYS A 35 -2.26 2.37 -14.70
C LYS A 35 -3.79 2.31 -14.72
N ILE A 36 -4.42 3.03 -13.80
CA ILE A 36 -5.89 3.07 -13.68
C ILE A 36 -6.46 4.00 -14.75
N LEU A 37 -7.30 3.47 -15.62
CA LEU A 37 -8.03 4.24 -16.64
C LEU A 37 -9.41 4.67 -16.14
N SER A 38 -10.11 3.78 -15.43
CA SER A 38 -11.39 4.06 -14.77
C SER A 38 -11.59 3.14 -13.58
N GLY A 39 -12.47 3.52 -12.66
CA GLY A 39 -12.69 2.81 -11.41
C GLY A 39 -11.63 3.14 -10.36
N SER A 40 -11.62 2.35 -9.29
CA SER A 40 -10.78 2.54 -8.11
C SER A 40 -10.26 1.21 -7.58
N VAL A 41 -9.09 1.24 -6.95
CA VAL A 41 -8.52 0.09 -6.26
C VAL A 41 -8.19 0.46 -4.81
N ALA A 42 -8.33 -0.49 -3.90
CA ALA A 42 -7.93 -0.37 -2.52
C ALA A 42 -6.58 -1.07 -2.31
N VAL A 43 -5.68 -0.44 -1.56
CA VAL A 43 -4.32 -0.91 -1.29
C VAL A 43 -4.21 -1.25 0.18
N TYR A 44 -3.83 -2.49 0.47
CA TYR A 44 -3.77 -3.03 1.83
C TYR A 44 -2.39 -3.59 2.14
N VAL A 45 -2.02 -3.55 3.41
CA VAL A 45 -0.98 -4.39 4.00
C VAL A 45 -1.66 -5.45 4.86
N ARG A 46 -1.17 -6.70 4.82
CA ARG A 46 -1.70 -7.86 5.53
C ARG A 46 -3.18 -8.15 5.21
N TYR A 47 -3.54 -8.01 3.94
CA TYR A 47 -4.91 -8.23 3.46
C TYR A 47 -5.44 -9.63 3.80
N GLY A 48 -6.61 -9.67 4.45
CA GLY A 48 -7.25 -10.90 4.91
C GLY A 48 -6.71 -11.43 6.25
N GLU A 49 -5.82 -10.71 6.94
CA GLU A 49 -5.35 -11.05 8.28
C GLU A 49 -6.10 -10.23 9.36
N GLU A 50 -5.99 -10.63 10.65
CA GLU A 50 -6.67 -9.94 11.77
C GLU A 50 -6.28 -8.46 11.91
N ASP A 51 -5.07 -8.12 11.49
CA ASP A 51 -4.51 -6.76 11.52
C ASP A 51 -4.34 -6.16 10.12
N GLU A 52 -5.28 -6.50 9.22
CA GLU A 52 -5.39 -5.86 7.91
C GLU A 52 -5.42 -4.34 8.03
N HIS A 53 -4.61 -3.68 7.21
CA HIS A 53 -4.52 -2.22 7.20
C HIS A 53 -4.69 -1.64 5.81
N LEU A 54 -5.72 -0.80 5.62
CA LEU A 54 -5.95 -0.04 4.40
C LEU A 54 -4.97 1.14 4.31
N ILE A 55 -4.06 1.10 3.34
CA ILE A 55 -3.12 2.21 3.05
C ILE A 55 -3.85 3.36 2.35
N GLY A 56 -4.76 3.05 1.42
CA GLY A 56 -5.51 4.05 0.69
C GLY A 56 -6.27 3.51 -0.51
N ILE A 57 -7.07 4.39 -1.11
CA ILE A 57 -7.82 4.12 -2.34
C ILE A 57 -7.17 4.91 -3.47
N TYR A 58 -6.84 4.21 -4.56
CA TYR A 58 -6.25 4.81 -5.75
C TYR A 58 -7.29 4.81 -6.87
N SER A 59 -7.36 5.90 -7.61
CA SER A 59 -8.32 6.09 -8.69
C SER A 59 -7.63 6.51 -9.99
N LYS A 60 -8.41 6.89 -10.98
CA LYS A 60 -7.97 7.25 -12.33
C LYS A 60 -6.66 8.06 -12.35
N SER A 61 -5.79 7.70 -13.29
CA SER A 61 -4.46 8.24 -13.56
C SER A 61 -3.36 7.81 -12.59
N ARG A 62 -3.69 7.12 -11.48
CA ARG A 62 -2.67 6.54 -10.61
C ARG A 62 -2.13 5.23 -11.19
N CYS A 63 -0.85 4.96 -10.83
CA CYS A 63 -0.20 3.69 -11.11
C CYS A 63 0.02 2.95 -9.79
N PHE A 64 0.17 1.62 -9.87
CA PHE A 64 0.59 0.76 -8.77
C PHE A 64 1.36 -0.45 -9.30
N GLY A 65 2.10 -1.14 -8.43
CA GLY A 65 2.98 -2.25 -8.82
C GLY A 65 4.33 -1.80 -9.41
N GLU A 66 4.55 -0.49 -9.55
CA GLU A 66 5.78 0.09 -10.10
C GLU A 66 7.01 -0.27 -9.27
N MET A 67 6.86 -0.36 -7.96
CA MET A 67 7.96 -0.73 -7.06
C MET A 67 8.51 -2.11 -7.41
N SER A 68 7.64 -3.12 -7.58
CA SER A 68 8.05 -4.49 -7.92
C SER A 68 8.71 -4.57 -9.28
N VAL A 69 8.17 -3.88 -10.29
CA VAL A 69 8.72 -3.91 -11.67
C VAL A 69 10.09 -3.24 -11.74
N ILE A 70 10.30 -2.14 -11.00
CA ILE A 70 11.54 -1.36 -11.04
C ILE A 70 12.61 -1.98 -10.13
N SER A 71 12.26 -2.43 -8.93
CA SER A 71 13.20 -2.98 -7.95
C SER A 71 13.38 -4.49 -8.04
N GLU A 72 12.53 -5.19 -8.80
CA GLU A 72 12.49 -6.65 -8.92
C GLU A 72 12.25 -7.36 -7.56
N GLN A 73 11.65 -6.64 -6.61
CA GLN A 73 11.32 -7.16 -5.29
C GLN A 73 9.84 -7.55 -5.20
N PRO A 74 9.48 -8.47 -4.32
CA PRO A 74 8.08 -8.77 -4.04
C PRO A 74 7.27 -7.53 -3.68
N SER A 75 5.98 -7.53 -4.00
CA SER A 75 5.08 -6.45 -3.63
C SER A 75 4.99 -6.32 -2.11
N VAL A 76 5.05 -5.09 -1.60
CA VAL A 76 4.92 -4.77 -0.18
C VAL A 76 3.48 -4.49 0.24
N TYR A 77 2.53 -4.70 -0.67
CA TYR A 77 1.09 -4.48 -0.44
C TYR A 77 0.24 -5.36 -1.36
N THR A 78 -1.02 -5.58 -0.96
CA THR A 78 -2.06 -6.19 -1.78
C THR A 78 -2.93 -5.10 -2.39
N VAL A 79 -3.27 -5.24 -3.67
CA VAL A 79 -4.19 -4.34 -4.39
C VAL A 79 -5.44 -5.10 -4.78
N VAL A 80 -6.59 -4.58 -4.38
CA VAL A 80 -7.91 -5.16 -4.63
C VAL A 80 -8.75 -4.15 -5.40
N ALA A 81 -9.52 -4.60 -6.38
CA ALA A 81 -10.48 -3.75 -7.07
C ALA A 81 -11.57 -3.30 -6.08
N TYR A 82 -11.71 -2.00 -5.85
CA TYR A 82 -12.72 -1.43 -4.96
C TYR A 82 -14.10 -1.36 -5.63
N ASP A 83 -14.10 -1.10 -6.93
CA ASP A 83 -15.23 -1.15 -7.83
C ASP A 83 -14.77 -1.78 -9.17
N ASP A 84 -15.63 -1.84 -10.18
CA ASP A 84 -15.23 -2.31 -11.51
C ASP A 84 -14.16 -1.39 -12.07
N VAL A 85 -12.97 -1.91 -12.30
CA VAL A 85 -11.79 -1.14 -12.68
C VAL A 85 -11.24 -1.58 -14.03
N LEU A 86 -10.89 -0.59 -14.87
CA LEU A 86 -10.17 -0.79 -16.12
C LEU A 86 -8.72 -0.32 -15.96
N LEU A 87 -7.78 -1.23 -16.21
CA LEU A 87 -6.35 -1.03 -16.04
C LEU A 87 -5.60 -1.19 -17.35
N VAL A 88 -4.49 -0.48 -17.53
CA VAL A 88 -3.45 -0.83 -18.51
C VAL A 88 -2.35 -1.58 -17.79
N ARG A 89 -2.09 -2.81 -18.24
CA ARG A 89 -0.98 -3.63 -17.77
C ARG A 89 0.30 -3.24 -18.49
N ILE A 90 1.34 -2.89 -17.77
CA ILE A 90 2.62 -2.40 -18.26
C ILE A 90 3.71 -3.33 -17.74
N THR A 91 4.16 -4.24 -18.60
CA THR A 91 5.27 -5.16 -18.31
C THR A 91 6.62 -4.43 -18.39
N LYS A 92 7.66 -5.02 -17.80
CA LYS A 92 9.03 -4.48 -17.87
C LYS A 92 9.47 -4.20 -19.31
N ASP A 93 9.21 -5.14 -20.23
CA ASP A 93 9.59 -5.01 -21.64
C ASP A 93 8.86 -3.86 -22.34
N PHE A 94 7.66 -3.53 -21.88
CA PHE A 94 6.86 -2.44 -22.46
C PHE A 94 7.11 -1.08 -21.79
N LEU A 95 7.74 -1.07 -20.62
CA LEU A 95 7.91 0.15 -19.82
C LEU A 95 8.67 1.25 -20.57
N GLU A 96 9.73 0.90 -21.30
CA GLU A 96 10.47 1.87 -22.11
C GLU A 96 9.61 2.50 -23.20
N GLU A 97 8.85 1.68 -23.93
CA GLU A 97 7.93 2.16 -24.98
C GLU A 97 6.83 3.04 -24.37
N PHE A 98 6.25 2.62 -23.24
CA PHE A 98 5.24 3.38 -22.50
C PHE A 98 5.73 4.77 -22.10
N ILE A 99 6.99 4.89 -21.67
CA ILE A 99 7.61 6.18 -21.32
C ILE A 99 7.92 6.99 -22.59
N LYS A 100 8.48 6.36 -23.64
CA LYS A 100 8.81 7.05 -24.91
C LYS A 100 7.57 7.62 -25.59
N ASN A 101 6.45 6.90 -25.57
CA ASN A 101 5.19 7.33 -26.16
C ASN A 101 4.58 8.54 -25.43
N ASN A 102 4.78 8.63 -24.11
CA ASN A 102 4.38 9.79 -23.35
C ASN A 102 5.37 10.03 -22.18
N PRO A 103 6.34 10.93 -22.34
CA PRO A 103 7.33 11.23 -21.29
C PRO A 103 6.74 11.70 -19.96
N ARG A 104 5.49 12.19 -19.93
CA ARG A 104 4.79 12.54 -18.68
C ARG A 104 4.52 11.32 -17.82
N ASN A 105 4.44 10.12 -18.41
CA ASN A 105 4.22 8.88 -17.67
C ASN A 105 5.31 8.66 -16.60
N ILE A 106 6.57 8.99 -16.89
CA ILE A 106 7.65 8.85 -15.90
C ILE A 106 7.44 9.78 -14.70
N ILE A 107 7.01 11.01 -14.95
CA ILE A 107 6.71 11.99 -13.88
C ILE A 107 5.55 11.49 -13.03
N ASP A 108 4.53 10.91 -13.65
CA ASP A 108 3.38 10.35 -12.94
C ASP A 108 3.78 9.14 -12.09
N ILE A 109 4.62 8.24 -12.62
CA ILE A 109 5.19 7.11 -11.87
C ILE A 109 5.97 7.63 -10.65
N MET A 110 6.92 8.56 -10.86
CA MET A 110 7.74 9.11 -9.77
C MET A 110 6.89 9.82 -8.70
N ARG A 111 5.87 10.57 -9.13
CA ARG A 111 4.93 11.22 -8.21
C ARG A 111 4.16 10.19 -7.37
N ASN A 112 3.67 9.11 -7.99
CA ASN A 112 2.96 8.03 -7.30
C ASN A 112 3.88 7.33 -6.30
N MET A 113 5.12 6.99 -6.68
CA MET A 113 6.10 6.42 -5.76
C MET A 113 6.35 7.34 -4.55
N GLY A 114 6.56 8.63 -4.79
CA GLY A 114 6.75 9.62 -3.73
C GLY A 114 5.53 9.71 -2.79
N GLN A 115 4.33 9.68 -3.34
CA GLN A 115 3.10 9.68 -2.54
C GLN A 115 2.95 8.40 -1.72
N THR A 116 3.23 7.24 -2.30
CA THR A 116 3.20 5.95 -1.59
C THR A 116 4.18 5.93 -0.42
N ILE A 117 5.43 6.37 -0.64
CA ILE A 117 6.44 6.48 0.43
C ILE A 117 5.95 7.43 1.54
N THR A 118 5.39 8.58 1.18
CA THR A 118 4.89 9.55 2.16
C THR A 118 3.75 8.99 3.01
N VAL A 119 2.83 8.23 2.40
CA VAL A 119 1.72 7.58 3.13
C VAL A 119 2.27 6.49 4.04
N MET A 120 3.20 5.67 3.56
CA MET A 120 3.83 4.63 4.38
C MET A 120 4.58 5.22 5.58
N GLN A 121 5.32 6.32 5.41
CA GLN A 121 5.98 7.02 6.51
C GLN A 121 4.99 7.49 7.57
N LYS A 122 3.90 8.15 7.15
CA LYS A 122 2.86 8.60 8.09
C LYS A 122 2.23 7.45 8.86
N ASN A 123 1.99 6.31 8.21
CA ASN A 123 1.45 5.13 8.88
C ASN A 123 2.44 4.57 9.92
N ILE A 124 3.74 4.57 9.61
CA ILE A 124 4.79 4.15 10.56
C ILE A 124 4.81 5.10 11.78
N ASP A 125 4.75 6.41 11.55
CA ASP A 125 4.75 7.40 12.64
C ASP A 125 3.54 7.19 13.57
N LEU A 126 2.34 6.98 13.01
CA LEU A 126 1.13 6.70 13.79
C LEU A 126 1.25 5.40 14.61
N LEU A 127 1.81 4.34 14.03
CA LEU A 127 2.02 3.08 14.75
C LEU A 127 3.05 3.22 15.87
N LEU A 128 4.10 4.02 15.67
CA LEU A 128 5.09 4.31 16.71
C LEU A 128 4.49 5.11 17.87
N ASP A 129 3.64 6.08 17.58
CA ASP A 129 2.93 6.86 18.59
C ASP A 129 2.00 5.96 19.43
N ASP A 130 1.21 5.09 18.79
CA ASP A 130 0.35 4.11 19.48
C ASP A 130 1.16 3.15 20.38
N LEU A 131 2.32 2.71 19.90
CA LEU A 131 3.20 1.84 20.71
C LEU A 131 3.77 2.58 21.92
N ASN A 132 4.18 3.84 21.77
CA ASN A 132 4.68 4.67 22.84
C ASN A 132 3.60 4.93 23.90
N GLU A 133 2.38 5.25 23.50
CA GLU A 133 1.24 5.40 24.40
C GLU A 133 0.96 4.12 25.22
N LYS A 134 0.95 2.96 24.56
CA LYS A 134 0.76 1.67 25.23
C LYS A 134 1.88 1.36 26.22
N GLN A 135 3.13 1.69 25.88
CA GLN A 135 4.25 1.52 26.80
C GLN A 135 4.15 2.42 28.04
N ASP A 136 3.75 3.66 27.86
CA ASP A 136 3.59 4.60 28.97
C ASP A 136 2.41 4.22 29.88
N LEU A 137 1.31 3.74 29.31
CA LEU A 137 0.18 3.17 30.07
C LEU A 137 0.62 1.96 30.91
N ASN A 138 1.42 1.05 30.34
CA ASN A 138 1.93 -0.11 31.05
C ASN A 138 2.89 0.29 32.17
N LYS A 139 3.79 1.27 31.96
CA LYS A 139 4.68 1.80 32.98
C LYS A 139 3.88 2.41 34.15
N ARG A 140 2.86 3.25 33.84
CA ARG A 140 1.98 3.84 34.88
C ARG A 140 1.25 2.77 35.70
N ARG A 141 0.64 1.76 35.02
CA ARG A 141 -0.01 0.63 35.72
C ARG A 141 0.94 -0.14 36.63
N THR A 142 2.16 -0.42 36.17
CA THR A 142 3.17 -1.12 36.96
C THR A 142 3.56 -0.28 38.17
N GLN A 143 3.75 1.01 38.01
CA GLN A 143 4.08 1.92 39.11
C GLN A 143 2.95 1.97 40.14
N GLU A 144 1.69 2.13 39.71
CA GLU A 144 0.53 2.12 40.60
C GLU A 144 0.39 0.81 41.39
N LEU A 145 0.66 -0.34 40.76
CA LEU A 145 0.69 -1.65 41.41
C LEU A 145 1.80 -1.72 42.46
N CYS A 146 3.00 -1.27 42.12
CA CYS A 146 4.12 -1.23 43.07
C CYS A 146 3.81 -0.35 44.29
N ASP A 147 3.20 0.81 44.08
CA ASP A 147 2.82 1.74 45.13
C ASP A 147 1.72 1.16 46.04
N LYS A 148 0.73 0.46 45.48
CA LYS A 148 -0.28 -0.29 46.24
C LYS A 148 0.35 -1.39 47.10
N ILE A 149 1.23 -2.20 46.52
CA ILE A 149 1.95 -3.26 47.26
C ILE A 149 2.75 -2.67 48.43
N ARG A 150 3.45 -1.54 48.23
CA ARG A 150 4.16 -0.84 49.29
C ARG A 150 3.22 -0.40 50.42
N GLN A 151 2.07 0.17 50.09
CA GLN A 151 1.06 0.59 51.08
C GLN A 151 0.52 -0.60 51.91
N TYR A 152 0.28 -1.76 51.26
CA TYR A 152 -0.16 -2.98 51.98
C TYR A 152 0.92 -3.56 52.88
N ARG A 153 2.20 -3.52 52.51
CA ARG A 153 3.32 -3.91 53.34
C ARG A 153 3.44 -3.02 54.59
N VAL A 154 3.33 -1.70 54.39
CA VAL A 154 3.40 -0.75 55.52
C VAL A 154 2.21 -0.92 56.49
N LYS A 155 1.04 -1.36 56.04
CA LYS A 155 -0.14 -1.64 56.84
C LYS A 155 -0.15 -3.03 57.47
N GLY A 156 0.90 -3.83 57.32
CA GLY A 156 1.01 -5.18 57.89
C GLY A 156 0.01 -6.21 57.31
N ILE A 157 -0.55 -5.96 56.12
CA ILE A 157 -1.53 -6.83 55.48
C ILE A 157 -0.85 -7.89 54.60
N LEU A 158 0.40 -7.65 54.20
CA LEU A 158 1.25 -8.59 53.44
C LEU A 158 2.55 -8.79 54.23
N VAL A 159 2.87 -10.08 54.53
CA VAL A 159 4.14 -10.54 55.14
C VAL A 159 5.19 -10.69 54.04
#